data_3205971061523434999c8f20cc6303a7
#
_entry.id   3205971061523434999c8f20cc6303a7
#
_cell.length_a   1.000
_cell.length_b   1.000
_cell.length_c   1.000
_cell.angle_alpha   90.00
_cell.angle_beta   90.00
_cell.angle_gamma   90.00
#
_symmetry.space_group_name_H-M   'P 1'
#
loop_
_entity.id
_entity.type
_entity.pdbx_description
1 polymer ?
#
loop_
_entity_poly.entity_id
_entity_poly.type
_entity_poly.pdbx_seq_one_letter_code
_entity_poly.pdbx_strand_id
1 'polypeptide(L)'
;VHAHIPPPSKPYTFYHIGNIVDDRKNFRGILEAFVRLNKPNTKLVVKATCNQPVDIKLPNVEVINGLISDEEMDKLHDRCDCYVSFSKSEGVGMGPVEAALRDKPVIITNYGGSPEYVKTPYTIHCELQELEKDDFLFKKGMRWGKPNPDQLLEFMLDAYNKKLRYMNHEHTKKLVGKENILQEFFLNIVGTKNNETNEDGATH
;
A
#
# COMPACT_ATOMS: atom_id res chain seq x y z
N VAL A 1 30.65 -5.16 37.84
CA VAL A 1 29.44 -4.41 37.43
C VAL A 1 29.21 -4.76 35.97
N HIS A 2 28.32 -5.72 35.68
CA HIS A 2 27.94 -6.02 34.30
C HIS A 2 27.01 -4.91 33.82
N ALA A 3 27.47 -4.12 32.84
CA ALA A 3 26.63 -3.14 32.16
C ALA A 3 25.45 -3.89 31.54
N HIS A 4 24.23 -3.55 31.96
CA HIS A 4 23.00 -4.07 31.35
C HIS A 4 22.90 -3.44 29.97
N ILE A 5 23.29 -4.21 28.91
CA ILE A 5 23.07 -3.81 27.54
C ILE A 5 21.59 -4.06 27.26
N PRO A 6 20.77 -3.02 27.06
CA PRO A 6 19.36 -3.22 26.72
C PRO A 6 19.28 -4.05 25.44
N PRO A 7 18.28 -4.95 25.31
CA PRO A 7 18.09 -5.70 24.09
C PRO A 7 17.96 -4.74 22.90
N PRO A 8 18.50 -5.10 21.73
CA PRO A 8 18.42 -4.23 20.55
C PRO A 8 16.95 -3.89 20.29
N SER A 9 16.67 -2.60 20.19
CA SER A 9 15.31 -2.14 19.87
C SER A 9 14.88 -2.77 18.56
N LYS A 10 13.60 -3.19 18.45
CA LYS A 10 13.02 -3.72 17.21
C LYS A 10 13.33 -2.76 16.05
N PRO A 11 13.86 -3.23 14.90
CA PRO A 11 14.15 -2.39 13.76
C PRO A 11 12.85 -1.72 13.25
N TYR A 12 12.98 -0.47 12.78
CA TYR A 12 11.89 0.18 12.08
C TYR A 12 11.74 -0.44 10.69
N THR A 13 10.58 -1.03 10.43
CA THR A 13 10.38 -1.92 9.29
C THR A 13 9.45 -1.29 8.26
N PHE A 14 10.00 -0.89 7.13
CA PHE A 14 9.22 -0.61 5.92
C PHE A 14 8.79 -1.91 5.26
N TYR A 15 7.66 -1.92 4.54
CA TYR A 15 7.28 -3.11 3.80
C TYR A 15 6.51 -2.79 2.51
N HIS A 16 6.58 -3.74 1.58
CA HIS A 16 5.88 -3.71 0.30
C HIS A 16 5.30 -5.08 -0.02
N ILE A 17 4.10 -5.12 -0.59
CA ILE A 17 3.43 -6.33 -1.07
C ILE A 17 3.10 -6.12 -2.54
N GLY A 18 3.60 -6.96 -3.44
CA GLY A 18 3.31 -6.83 -4.86
C GLY A 18 4.18 -7.66 -5.79
N ASN A 19 3.86 -7.56 -7.07
CA ASN A 19 4.69 -8.15 -8.13
C ASN A 19 5.91 -7.24 -8.37
N ILE A 20 7.02 -7.56 -7.73
CA ILE A 20 8.23 -6.72 -7.72
C ILE A 20 9.03 -6.75 -9.02
N VAL A 21 8.69 -7.63 -9.97
CA VAL A 21 9.28 -7.66 -11.31
C VAL A 21 8.44 -6.90 -12.34
N ASP A 22 7.24 -6.46 -11.98
CA ASP A 22 6.38 -5.60 -12.80
C ASP A 22 6.89 -4.15 -12.74
N ASP A 23 7.35 -3.60 -13.89
CA ASP A 23 7.89 -2.24 -13.96
C ASP A 23 6.89 -1.17 -13.50
N ARG A 24 5.61 -1.42 -13.69
CA ARG A 24 4.52 -0.57 -13.22
C ARG A 24 4.49 -0.43 -11.70
N LYS A 25 4.87 -1.47 -10.95
CA LYS A 25 4.96 -1.45 -9.48
C LYS A 25 6.17 -0.68 -8.97
N ASN A 26 7.16 -0.46 -9.83
CA ASN A 26 8.34 0.37 -9.57
C ASN A 26 9.06 0.03 -8.25
N PHE A 27 9.14 -1.27 -7.95
CA PHE A 27 9.80 -1.75 -6.74
C PHE A 27 11.27 -1.35 -6.68
N ARG A 28 11.93 -1.27 -7.84
CA ARG A 28 13.31 -0.80 -7.93
C ARG A 28 13.48 0.57 -7.27
N GLY A 29 12.56 1.51 -7.50
CA GLY A 29 12.59 2.82 -6.85
C GLY A 29 12.46 2.76 -5.33
N ILE A 30 11.64 1.83 -4.80
CA ILE A 30 11.55 1.58 -3.34
C ILE A 30 12.88 1.09 -2.80
N LEU A 31 13.51 0.14 -3.49
CA LEU A 31 14.79 -0.43 -3.08
C LEU A 31 15.92 0.62 -3.10
N GLU A 32 15.98 1.42 -4.16
CA GLU A 32 16.93 2.52 -4.27
C GLU A 32 16.75 3.56 -3.15
N ALA A 33 15.51 3.94 -2.85
CA ALA A 33 15.21 4.86 -1.75
C ALA A 33 15.60 4.25 -0.39
N PHE A 34 15.33 2.97 -0.16
CA PHE A 34 15.72 2.29 1.07
C PHE A 34 17.26 2.22 1.25
N VAL A 35 17.99 1.94 0.18
CA VAL A 35 19.47 1.96 0.20
C VAL A 35 20.01 3.38 0.48
N ARG A 36 19.43 4.40 -0.17
CA ARG A 36 19.79 5.81 0.06
C ARG A 36 19.43 6.28 1.48
N LEU A 37 18.34 5.76 2.06
CA LEU A 37 17.92 6.07 3.43
C LEU A 37 19.04 5.76 4.44
N ASN A 38 19.72 4.64 4.27
CA ASN A 38 20.91 4.22 5.02
C ASN A 38 20.86 4.53 6.53
N LYS A 39 19.74 4.21 7.19
CA LYS A 39 19.58 4.45 8.64
C LYS A 39 19.85 3.19 9.43
N PRO A 40 20.49 3.30 10.61
CA PRO A 40 20.70 2.17 11.48
C PRO A 40 19.36 1.61 11.99
N ASN A 41 19.35 0.33 12.28
CA ASN A 41 18.18 -0.35 12.84
C ASN A 41 16.89 -0.18 11.97
N THR A 42 17.07 -0.26 10.64
CA THR A 42 15.97 -0.29 9.66
C THR A 42 15.94 -1.61 8.91
N LYS A 43 14.76 -2.01 8.45
CA LYS A 43 14.53 -3.20 7.65
C LYS A 43 13.52 -2.91 6.53
N LEU A 44 13.69 -3.53 5.37
CA LEU A 44 12.70 -3.59 4.32
C LEU A 44 12.20 -5.03 4.18
N VAL A 45 10.90 -5.26 4.36
CA VAL A 45 10.25 -6.55 4.13
C VAL A 45 9.46 -6.49 2.83
N VAL A 46 9.69 -7.46 1.96
CA VAL A 46 9.06 -7.52 0.64
C VAL A 46 8.31 -8.83 0.52
N LYS A 47 6.98 -8.77 0.40
CA LYS A 47 6.17 -9.92 0.03
C LYS A 47 6.00 -9.91 -1.49
N ALA A 48 6.81 -10.74 -2.15
CA ALA A 48 6.78 -10.89 -3.59
C ALA A 48 5.58 -11.74 -4.04
N THR A 49 4.79 -11.24 -4.99
CA THR A 49 3.68 -11.96 -5.63
C THR A 49 4.04 -12.40 -7.06
N CYS A 50 5.34 -12.57 -7.32
CA CYS A 50 5.86 -13.03 -8.61
C CYS A 50 5.67 -14.54 -8.77
N ASN A 51 5.54 -15.00 -10.03
CA ASN A 51 5.45 -16.42 -10.35
C ASN A 51 6.75 -17.20 -10.09
N GLN A 52 7.88 -16.49 -9.99
CA GLN A 52 9.19 -17.07 -9.71
C GLN A 52 9.77 -16.46 -8.43
N PRO A 53 10.50 -17.25 -7.63
CA PRO A 53 11.21 -16.75 -6.46
C PRO A 53 12.20 -15.65 -6.84
N VAL A 54 12.24 -14.60 -6.04
CA VAL A 54 13.19 -13.49 -6.17
C VAL A 54 14.11 -13.50 -4.96
N ASP A 55 15.40 -13.30 -5.19
CA ASP A 55 16.43 -13.18 -4.15
C ASP A 55 17.07 -11.79 -4.23
N ILE A 56 17.10 -11.07 -3.10
CA ILE A 56 17.71 -9.75 -2.97
C ILE A 56 18.79 -9.84 -1.89
N LYS A 57 20.05 -9.87 -2.33
CA LYS A 57 21.22 -9.99 -1.43
C LYS A 57 21.64 -8.64 -0.86
N LEU A 58 20.75 -8.03 -0.07
CA LEU A 58 21.07 -6.82 0.70
C LEU A 58 20.88 -7.10 2.20
N PRO A 59 21.77 -6.61 3.07
CA PRO A 59 21.72 -6.86 4.49
C PRO A 59 20.43 -6.34 5.07
N ASN A 60 19.64 -5.99 5.39
CA ASN A 60 18.39 -5.43 5.93
C ASN A 60 17.18 -5.55 4.99
N VAL A 61 17.25 -6.39 3.96
CA VAL A 61 16.13 -6.70 3.07
C VAL A 61 15.72 -8.16 3.25
N GLU A 62 14.46 -8.39 3.58
CA GLU A 62 13.86 -9.72 3.67
C GLU A 62 12.86 -9.88 2.53
N VAL A 63 12.95 -10.98 1.79
CA VAL A 63 11.99 -11.32 0.73
C VAL A 63 11.21 -12.57 1.13
N ILE A 64 9.88 -12.45 1.09
CA ILE A 64 8.94 -13.54 1.30
C ILE A 64 8.36 -13.92 -0.05
N ASN A 65 8.75 -15.08 -0.56
CA ASN A 65 8.29 -15.64 -1.83
C ASN A 65 7.10 -16.59 -1.63
N GLY A 66 6.42 -16.92 -2.72
CA GLY A 66 5.34 -17.89 -2.75
C GLY A 66 4.03 -17.38 -2.15
N LEU A 67 3.07 -18.27 -2.04
CA LEU A 67 1.79 -17.98 -1.38
C LEU A 67 1.95 -18.08 0.13
N ILE A 68 1.26 -17.23 0.84
CA ILE A 68 1.14 -17.28 2.30
C ILE A 68 -0.35 -17.26 2.65
N SER A 69 -0.70 -17.79 3.81
CA SER A 69 -2.08 -17.79 4.32
C SER A 69 -2.50 -16.37 4.76
N ASP A 70 -3.81 -16.16 4.91
CA ASP A 70 -4.35 -14.90 5.42
C ASP A 70 -3.81 -14.58 6.82
N GLU A 71 -3.66 -15.60 7.68
CA GLU A 71 -3.06 -15.44 9.01
C GLU A 71 -1.59 -15.01 8.95
N GLU A 72 -0.82 -15.53 8.01
CA GLU A 72 0.57 -15.11 7.79
C GLU A 72 0.65 -13.69 7.22
N MET A 73 -0.33 -13.31 6.38
CA MET A 73 -0.46 -11.95 5.88
C MET A 73 -0.78 -10.97 7.01
N ASP A 74 -1.69 -11.30 7.90
CA ASP A 74 -1.99 -10.49 9.09
C ASP A 74 -0.74 -10.32 9.96
N LYS A 75 -0.01 -11.39 10.25
CA LYS A 75 1.26 -11.34 10.99
C LYS A 75 2.31 -10.49 10.29
N LEU A 76 2.34 -10.49 8.94
CA LEU A 76 3.23 -9.63 8.17
C LEU A 76 2.90 -8.15 8.40
N HIS A 77 1.64 -7.77 8.27
CA HIS A 77 1.20 -6.41 8.56
C HIS A 77 1.52 -6.01 10.00
N ASP A 78 1.24 -6.88 10.98
CA ASP A 78 1.45 -6.59 12.41
C ASP A 78 2.92 -6.33 12.76
N ARG A 79 3.82 -7.11 12.19
CA ARG A 79 5.26 -6.99 12.47
C ARG A 79 5.95 -5.83 11.77
N CYS A 80 5.33 -5.22 10.75
CA CYS A 80 5.87 -4.12 9.97
C CYS A 80 5.30 -2.76 10.42
N ASP A 81 6.03 -1.68 10.17
CA ASP A 81 5.71 -0.36 10.72
C ASP A 81 5.12 0.59 9.67
N CYS A 82 5.62 0.63 8.44
CA CYS A 82 5.19 1.57 7.41
C CYS A 82 5.12 0.89 6.03
N TYR A 83 3.95 0.96 5.39
CA TYR A 83 3.76 0.46 4.03
C TYR A 83 4.28 1.45 2.99
N VAL A 84 4.94 0.94 1.95
CA VAL A 84 5.48 1.76 0.86
C VAL A 84 4.98 1.25 -0.49
N SER A 85 4.32 2.11 -1.25
CA SER A 85 3.98 1.91 -2.66
C SER A 85 4.50 3.05 -3.50
N PHE A 86 5.24 2.72 -4.55
CA PHE A 86 5.84 3.69 -5.47
C PHE A 86 5.42 3.43 -6.92
N SER A 87 4.21 2.91 -7.08
CA SER A 87 3.68 2.45 -8.36
C SER A 87 3.48 3.59 -9.35
N LYS A 88 3.74 3.32 -10.63
CA LYS A 88 3.50 4.22 -11.75
C LYS A 88 2.03 4.25 -12.16
N SER A 89 1.28 3.20 -11.86
CA SER A 89 -0.17 3.11 -12.08
C SER A 89 -0.77 2.02 -11.20
N GLU A 90 -1.93 2.31 -10.61
CA GLU A 90 -2.74 1.36 -9.83
C GLU A 90 -4.22 1.59 -10.11
N GLY A 91 -4.99 0.51 -10.15
CA GLY A 91 -6.46 0.59 -10.07
C GLY A 91 -6.88 0.99 -8.65
N VAL A 92 -6.99 0.03 -7.75
CA VAL A 92 -7.30 0.27 -6.34
C VAL A 92 -6.03 0.36 -5.50
N GLY A 93 -5.06 -0.52 -5.73
CA GLY A 93 -3.89 -0.68 -4.87
C GLY A 93 -4.23 -1.46 -3.60
N MET A 94 -4.47 -2.77 -3.71
CA MET A 94 -4.88 -3.60 -2.57
C MET A 94 -3.91 -3.53 -1.40
N GLY A 95 -2.61 -3.59 -1.65
CA GLY A 95 -1.60 -3.55 -0.58
C GLY A 95 -1.67 -2.28 0.29
N PRO A 96 -1.69 -1.05 -0.30
CA PRO A 96 -1.91 0.17 0.48
C PRO A 96 -3.26 0.18 1.22
N VAL A 97 -4.33 -0.32 0.62
CA VAL A 97 -5.66 -0.38 1.24
C VAL A 97 -5.65 -1.32 2.44
N GLU A 98 -5.09 -2.51 2.32
CA GLU A 98 -4.98 -3.47 3.41
C GLU A 98 -4.14 -2.95 4.58
N ALA A 99 -3.05 -2.23 4.27
CA ALA A 99 -2.24 -1.56 5.28
C ALA A 99 -3.02 -0.44 6.00
N ALA A 100 -3.77 0.38 5.22
CA ALA A 100 -4.59 1.45 5.77
C ALA A 100 -5.74 0.92 6.65
N LEU A 101 -6.39 -0.18 6.28
CA LEU A 101 -7.41 -0.83 7.10
C LEU A 101 -6.87 -1.31 8.47
N ARG A 102 -5.56 -1.50 8.58
CA ARG A 102 -4.84 -1.86 9.83
C ARG A 102 -4.16 -0.65 10.49
N ASP A 103 -4.57 0.55 10.13
CA ASP A 103 -4.02 1.82 10.65
C ASP A 103 -2.49 1.94 10.53
N LYS A 104 -1.89 1.29 9.54
CA LYS A 104 -0.47 1.46 9.25
C LYS A 104 -0.21 2.78 8.53
N PRO A 105 0.87 3.49 8.82
CA PRO A 105 1.36 4.55 7.95
C PRO A 105 1.56 4.04 6.53
N VAL A 106 1.07 4.80 5.54
CA VAL A 106 1.11 4.42 4.14
C VAL A 106 1.73 5.54 3.30
N ILE A 107 2.78 5.24 2.57
CA ILE A 107 3.38 6.10 1.55
C ILE A 107 2.91 5.61 0.18
N ILE A 108 2.26 6.47 -0.61
CA ILE A 108 1.71 6.14 -1.93
C ILE A 108 2.05 7.20 -2.98
N THR A 109 2.01 6.81 -4.25
CA THR A 109 2.07 7.74 -5.38
C THR A 109 0.72 8.46 -5.57
N ASN A 110 0.74 9.76 -5.84
CA ASN A 110 -0.44 10.57 -6.16
C ASN A 110 -0.86 10.38 -7.63
N TYR A 111 -1.13 9.13 -8.03
CA TYR A 111 -1.59 8.80 -9.38
C TYR A 111 -2.32 7.45 -9.40
N GLY A 112 -3.33 7.36 -10.27
CA GLY A 112 -4.21 6.20 -10.34
C GLY A 112 -5.25 6.19 -9.21
N GLY A 113 -5.84 5.05 -8.91
CA GLY A 113 -6.94 4.93 -7.95
C GLY A 113 -6.50 4.91 -6.49
N SER A 114 -5.26 4.55 -6.16
CA SER A 114 -4.85 4.41 -4.75
C SER A 114 -5.13 5.66 -3.89
N PRO A 115 -4.93 6.91 -4.37
CA PRO A 115 -5.25 8.11 -3.59
C PRO A 115 -6.75 8.35 -3.35
N GLU A 116 -7.61 7.67 -4.08
CA GLU A 116 -9.06 7.71 -3.85
C GLU A 116 -9.43 6.90 -2.61
N TYR A 117 -8.79 5.75 -2.44
CA TYR A 117 -9.04 4.81 -1.35
C TYR A 117 -8.25 5.12 -0.08
N VAL A 118 -7.01 5.63 -0.22
CA VAL A 118 -6.12 5.90 0.92
C VAL A 118 -5.77 7.39 0.97
N LYS A 119 -6.26 8.10 1.99
CA LYS A 119 -5.87 9.48 2.27
C LYS A 119 -4.74 9.49 3.29
N THR A 120 -3.59 10.01 2.87
CA THR A 120 -2.38 10.07 3.69
C THR A 120 -1.60 11.36 3.38
N PRO A 121 -0.93 11.99 4.36
CA PRO A 121 -0.03 13.11 4.10
C PRO A 121 1.22 12.69 3.34
N TYR A 122 1.52 11.39 3.28
CA TYR A 122 2.67 10.82 2.57
C TYR A 122 2.30 10.42 1.13
N THR A 123 1.72 11.37 0.40
CA THR A 123 1.31 11.19 -1.00
C THR A 123 2.35 11.82 -1.93
N ILE A 124 3.09 10.98 -2.64
CA ILE A 124 4.23 11.38 -3.49
C ILE A 124 3.73 12.06 -4.74
N HIS A 125 4.25 13.25 -5.04
CA HIS A 125 3.98 13.94 -6.29
C HIS A 125 4.38 13.10 -7.49
N CYS A 126 3.56 13.16 -8.54
CA CYS A 126 3.70 12.34 -9.73
C CYS A 126 3.49 13.17 -11.00
N GLU A 127 4.49 13.22 -11.86
CA GLU A 127 4.36 13.71 -13.22
C GLU A 127 3.83 12.60 -14.13
N LEU A 128 3.37 12.94 -15.33
CA LEU A 128 3.02 11.96 -16.35
C LEU A 128 4.20 11.72 -17.29
N GLN A 129 4.44 10.43 -17.56
CA GLN A 129 5.46 9.98 -18.52
C GLN A 129 4.79 9.15 -19.60
N GLU A 130 5.16 9.42 -20.85
CA GLU A 130 4.76 8.60 -22.00
C GLU A 130 5.53 7.29 -22.03
N LEU A 131 4.87 6.19 -22.41
CA LEU A 131 5.51 4.90 -22.59
C LEU A 131 6.21 4.83 -23.95
N GLU A 132 7.49 4.47 -23.92
CA GLU A 132 8.31 4.29 -25.13
C GLU A 132 8.05 2.94 -25.83
N LYS A 133 7.49 1.97 -25.11
CA LYS A 133 7.16 0.61 -25.57
C LYS A 133 5.88 0.11 -24.92
N ASP A 134 5.31 -0.94 -25.49
CA ASP A 134 4.19 -1.67 -24.89
C ASP A 134 4.61 -2.32 -23.56
N ASP A 135 3.75 -2.23 -22.57
CA ASP A 135 3.89 -2.89 -21.28
C ASP A 135 2.54 -3.46 -20.85
N PHE A 136 2.36 -4.78 -20.92
CA PHE A 136 1.16 -5.53 -20.56
C PHE A 136 -0.15 -4.87 -21.05
N LEU A 137 -0.82 -4.10 -20.18
CA LEU A 137 -2.07 -3.40 -20.51
C LEU A 137 -1.87 -2.02 -21.15
N PHE A 138 -0.66 -1.47 -21.07
CA PHE A 138 -0.35 -0.15 -21.54
C PHE A 138 0.37 -0.23 -22.90
N LYS A 139 -0.09 0.57 -23.85
CA LYS A 139 0.51 0.65 -25.19
C LYS A 139 1.48 1.82 -25.28
N LYS A 140 2.49 1.68 -26.14
CA LYS A 140 3.37 2.79 -26.51
C LYS A 140 2.53 4.05 -26.83
N GLY A 141 2.96 5.19 -26.31
CA GLY A 141 2.26 6.47 -26.44
C GLY A 141 1.20 6.72 -25.36
N MET A 142 0.78 5.70 -24.61
CA MET A 142 -0.03 5.90 -23.39
C MET A 142 0.82 6.52 -22.28
N ARG A 143 0.17 7.07 -21.26
CA ARG A 143 0.85 7.73 -20.14
C ARG A 143 0.61 7.01 -18.83
N TRP A 144 1.62 6.96 -18.01
CA TRP A 144 1.54 6.56 -16.62
C TRP A 144 2.30 7.52 -15.70
N GLY A 145 2.25 7.28 -14.41
CA GLY A 145 2.92 8.13 -13.44
C GLY A 145 4.44 7.98 -13.44
N LYS A 146 5.11 9.10 -13.23
CA LYS A 146 6.53 9.19 -12.88
C LYS A 146 6.66 9.81 -11.50
N PRO A 147 6.57 8.99 -10.44
CA PRO A 147 6.62 9.49 -9.07
C PRO A 147 8.00 10.01 -8.70
N ASN A 148 8.03 11.04 -7.84
CA ASN A 148 9.26 11.71 -7.42
C ASN A 148 10.07 10.85 -6.42
N PRO A 149 11.30 10.39 -6.78
CA PRO A 149 12.08 9.52 -5.90
C PRO A 149 12.68 10.23 -4.68
N ASP A 150 12.92 11.53 -4.75
CA ASP A 150 13.48 12.28 -3.63
C ASP A 150 12.41 12.51 -2.57
N GLN A 151 11.16 12.74 -2.98
CA GLN A 151 10.03 12.82 -2.04
C GLN A 151 9.71 11.47 -1.39
N LEU A 152 9.88 10.34 -2.10
CA LEU A 152 9.81 9.03 -1.48
C LEU A 152 10.84 8.89 -0.35
N LEU A 153 12.08 9.25 -0.61
CA LEU A 153 13.15 9.21 0.39
C LEU A 153 12.86 10.14 1.58
N GLU A 154 12.38 11.36 1.31
CA GLU A 154 11.97 12.32 2.34
C GLU A 154 10.89 11.73 3.26
N PHE A 155 9.85 11.15 2.69
CA PHE A 155 8.74 10.55 3.46
C PHE A 155 9.19 9.31 4.25
N MET A 156 10.05 8.46 3.68
CA MET A 156 10.63 7.34 4.42
C MET A 156 11.49 7.84 5.60
N LEU A 157 12.28 8.91 5.39
CA LEU A 157 13.10 9.51 6.44
C LEU A 157 12.23 10.12 7.54
N ASP A 158 11.18 10.82 7.19
CA ASP A 158 10.25 11.42 8.15
C ASP A 158 9.54 10.35 9.00
N ALA A 159 9.01 9.30 8.35
CA ALA A 159 8.38 8.17 9.03
C ALA A 159 9.35 7.46 9.99
N TYR A 160 10.62 7.26 9.58
CA TYR A 160 11.67 6.69 10.43
C TYR A 160 11.99 7.58 11.62
N ASN A 161 12.20 8.88 11.41
CA ASN A 161 12.58 9.83 12.47
C ASN A 161 11.48 9.97 13.53
N LYS A 162 10.23 10.00 13.11
CA LYS A 162 9.04 10.04 13.99
C LYS A 162 8.71 8.70 14.63
N LYS A 163 9.34 7.60 14.22
CA LYS A 163 8.99 6.23 14.62
C LYS A 163 7.49 5.95 14.41
N LEU A 164 6.97 6.45 13.30
CA LEU A 164 5.55 6.42 12.98
C LEU A 164 5.07 4.98 12.76
N ARG A 165 4.16 4.48 13.59
CA ARG A 165 3.66 3.09 13.54
C ARG A 165 2.15 3.00 13.44
N TYR A 166 1.48 4.13 13.55
CA TYR A 166 0.04 4.25 13.52
C TYR A 166 -0.37 5.49 12.75
N MET A 167 -1.41 5.36 11.94
CA MET A 167 -2.07 6.45 11.25
C MET A 167 -3.55 6.13 11.10
N ASN A 168 -4.42 7.06 11.48
CA ASN A 168 -5.86 6.87 11.33
C ASN A 168 -6.29 6.97 9.86
N HIS A 169 -7.00 5.97 9.37
CA HIS A 169 -7.49 5.88 8.00
C HIS A 169 -9.03 5.76 7.94
N GLU A 170 -9.74 6.64 8.63
CA GLU A 170 -11.21 6.67 8.65
C GLU A 170 -11.84 6.68 7.26
N HIS A 171 -11.24 7.42 6.31
CA HIS A 171 -11.73 7.46 4.94
C HIS A 171 -11.71 6.06 4.29
N THR A 172 -10.59 5.35 4.40
CA THR A 172 -10.44 3.98 3.86
C THR A 172 -11.43 3.03 4.52
N LYS A 173 -11.54 3.08 5.85
CA LYS A 173 -12.48 2.24 6.62
C LYS A 173 -13.92 2.48 6.21
N LYS A 174 -14.31 3.73 6.00
CA LYS A 174 -15.64 4.09 5.49
C LYS A 174 -15.89 3.57 4.08
N LEU A 175 -14.91 3.68 3.20
CA LEU A 175 -15.08 3.35 1.79
C LEU A 175 -15.09 1.84 1.52
N VAL A 176 -14.19 1.09 2.17
CA VAL A 176 -13.97 -0.34 1.85
C VAL A 176 -13.99 -1.24 3.09
N GLY A 177 -14.30 -0.73 4.27
CA GLY A 177 -14.45 -1.55 5.47
C GLY A 177 -15.63 -2.51 5.33
N LYS A 178 -15.40 -3.79 5.66
CA LYS A 178 -16.39 -4.86 5.50
C LYS A 178 -17.77 -4.53 6.11
N GLU A 179 -17.78 -3.94 7.28
CA GLU A 179 -19.02 -3.58 7.99
C GLU A 179 -19.82 -2.52 7.22
N ASN A 180 -19.14 -1.51 6.69
CA ASN A 180 -19.78 -0.43 5.93
C ASN A 180 -20.31 -0.92 4.58
N ILE A 181 -19.54 -1.76 3.88
CA ILE A 181 -19.99 -2.37 2.61
C ILE A 181 -21.23 -3.24 2.84
N LEU A 182 -21.26 -4.04 3.89
CA LEU A 182 -22.42 -4.85 4.23
C LEU A 182 -23.64 -3.98 4.59
N GLN A 183 -23.43 -2.93 5.37
CA GLN A 183 -24.50 -2.01 5.74
C GLN A 183 -25.10 -1.31 4.52
N GLU A 184 -24.28 -0.77 3.61
CA GLU A 184 -24.74 -0.16 2.36
C GLU A 184 -25.48 -1.16 1.46
N PHE A 185 -24.95 -2.39 1.36
CA PHE A 185 -25.58 -3.46 0.59
C PHE A 185 -27.00 -3.78 1.13
N PHE A 186 -27.15 -3.93 2.46
CA PHE A 186 -28.45 -4.18 3.07
C PHE A 186 -29.42 -3.01 2.93
N LEU A 187 -28.96 -1.79 3.09
CA LEU A 187 -29.79 -0.58 2.92
C LEU A 187 -30.32 -0.48 1.48
N ASN A 188 -29.49 -0.76 0.49
CA ASN A 188 -29.89 -0.73 -0.91
C ASN A 188 -30.91 -1.83 -1.25
N ILE A 189 -30.76 -3.03 -0.69
CA ILE A 189 -31.73 -4.12 -0.91
C ILE A 189 -33.06 -3.84 -0.20
N VAL A 190 -33.06 -3.35 1.02
CA VAL A 190 -34.26 -3.02 1.78
C VAL A 190 -34.97 -1.79 1.21
N GLY A 191 -34.19 -0.78 0.79
CA GLY A 191 -34.72 0.46 0.18
C GLY A 191 -35.43 0.22 -1.14
N THR A 192 -34.93 -0.67 -1.99
CA THR A 192 -35.60 -1.03 -3.28
C THR A 192 -36.93 -1.74 -3.06
N LYS A 193 -37.07 -2.57 -2.01
CA LYS A 193 -38.35 -3.24 -1.70
C LYS A 193 -39.42 -2.27 -1.21
N ASN A 194 -39.07 -1.18 -0.55
CA ASN A 194 -40.06 -0.20 -0.07
C ASN A 194 -40.58 0.74 -1.17
N ASN A 195 -39.87 0.87 -2.29
CA ASN A 195 -40.31 1.69 -3.43
C ASN A 195 -41.24 0.90 -4.38
N GLU A 196 -41.17 -0.41 -4.43
CA GLU A 196 -42.05 -1.24 -5.29
C GLU A 196 -43.46 -1.46 -4.71
N THR A 197 -43.67 -1.22 -3.39
CA THR A 197 -44.96 -1.43 -2.73
C THR A 197 -45.87 -0.21 -2.74
N ASN A 198 -45.44 0.94 -3.25
CA ASN A 198 -46.23 2.19 -3.23
C ASN A 198 -46.84 2.59 -4.59
N GLU A 199 -46.64 1.83 -5.69
CA GLU A 199 -47.19 2.17 -7.01
C GLU A 199 -48.51 1.46 -7.35
N ASP A 200 -49.00 0.53 -6.56
CA ASP A 200 -50.24 -0.23 -6.86
C ASP A 200 -51.50 0.26 -6.10
N GLY A 201 -51.56 1.51 -5.71
CA GLY A 201 -52.64 2.04 -4.87
C GLY A 201 -53.30 3.33 -5.34
N ALA A 202 -53.54 3.54 -6.66
CA ALA A 202 -54.42 4.65 -7.10
C ALA A 202 -55.03 4.42 -8.48
N THR A 203 -56.07 3.59 -8.54
CA THR A 203 -57.11 3.67 -9.59
C THR A 203 -58.45 3.34 -8.97
N HIS A 204 -59.20 4.39 -8.67
CA HIS A 204 -60.67 4.50 -8.83
C HIS A 204 -61.06 5.95 -8.86
#